data_312fbb39f1b903f679e094eb152d655c
#
_entry.id   312fbb39f1b903f679e094eb152d655c
#
_cell.length_a   1.000
_cell.length_b   1.000
_cell.length_c   1.000
_cell.angle_alpha   90.00
_cell.angle_beta   90.00
_cell.angle_gamma   90.00
#
_symmetry.space_group_name_H-M   'P 1'
#
loop_
_entity.id
_entity.type
_entity.pdbx_description
1 polymer ?
#
loop_
_entity_poly.entity_id
_entity_poly.type
_entity_poly.pdbx_seq_one_letter_code
_entity_poly.pdbx_strand_id
1 'polypeptide(L)'
;MARSIPIPTRLCRYLAALFLVILVPATALAAGKDPSASFSFSPENPRAGDQLRFASSSCDPDGRLVRQAWDLDGDGEFDDAEGPVAGASFAGSGAHTVGLQVTDRDGASDVARRTVVVNTPYALPRPDSARLMSPFPVVTLGGRLAGRGARIRLLSVRAPVCALVRVSCRGRGCPRKRASAYVGRKTLRLRRFERQLAGGTVLTVRVSKGDRIGKFTQFRIRSGAQPTRRDLCLKPGARAGSRCPRG
;
A
#
# COMPACT_ATOMS: atom_id res chain seq x y z
N MET A 1 -42.37 -78.91 -30.19
CA MET A 1 -41.17 -79.17 -30.99
C MET A 1 -40.51 -77.86 -31.29
N ALA A 2 -39.56 -77.48 -30.56
CA ALA A 2 -38.77 -76.24 -30.79
C ALA A 2 -37.30 -76.61 -30.67
N ARG A 3 -36.56 -76.45 -31.75
CA ARG A 3 -35.14 -76.78 -31.85
C ARG A 3 -34.30 -75.56 -31.33
N SER A 4 -33.44 -75.87 -30.37
CA SER A 4 -32.44 -74.94 -29.87
C SER A 4 -31.28 -74.82 -30.88
N ILE A 5 -30.84 -73.61 -31.19
CA ILE A 5 -29.67 -73.32 -31.99
C ILE A 5 -28.58 -72.80 -31.05
N PRO A 6 -27.37 -73.35 -31.07
CA PRO A 6 -26.28 -72.87 -30.19
C PRO A 6 -25.62 -71.64 -30.77
N ILE A 7 -25.32 -70.66 -29.91
CA ILE A 7 -24.60 -69.41 -30.22
C ILE A 7 -23.07 -69.72 -30.04
N PRO A 8 -22.21 -69.39 -30.99
CA PRO A 8 -20.77 -69.56 -30.85
C PRO A 8 -20.15 -68.46 -30.00
N THR A 9 -19.43 -68.82 -28.96
CA THR A 9 -18.57 -68.00 -28.16
C THR A 9 -17.44 -67.41 -28.99
N ARG A 10 -17.45 -66.10 -29.24
CA ARG A 10 -16.29 -65.36 -29.77
C ARG A 10 -15.54 -64.71 -28.66
N LEU A 11 -14.25 -65.01 -28.57
CA LEU A 11 -13.26 -64.35 -27.68
C LEU A 11 -13.33 -62.85 -27.77
N CYS A 12 -13.58 -62.24 -26.65
CA CYS A 12 -13.36 -60.80 -26.43
C CYS A 12 -11.88 -60.58 -26.11
N ARG A 13 -11.12 -60.09 -27.10
CA ARG A 13 -9.74 -59.65 -26.91
C ARG A 13 -9.77 -58.35 -26.13
N TYR A 14 -9.28 -58.35 -24.90
CA TYR A 14 -9.04 -57.15 -24.10
C TYR A 14 -7.90 -56.34 -24.71
N LEU A 15 -8.20 -55.24 -25.36
CA LEU A 15 -7.26 -54.18 -25.62
C LEU A 15 -7.16 -53.34 -24.33
N ALA A 16 -6.13 -53.65 -23.53
CA ALA A 16 -5.74 -52.78 -22.43
C ALA A 16 -5.16 -51.48 -23.03
N ALA A 17 -5.98 -50.46 -23.12
CA ALA A 17 -5.49 -49.09 -23.39
C ALA A 17 -4.78 -48.61 -22.14
N LEU A 18 -3.45 -48.56 -22.21
CA LEU A 18 -2.59 -47.98 -21.19
C LEU A 18 -2.80 -46.45 -21.24
N PHE A 19 -3.69 -45.92 -20.39
CA PHE A 19 -3.79 -44.48 -20.15
C PHE A 19 -2.54 -44.04 -19.37
N LEU A 20 -1.56 -43.53 -20.09
CA LEU A 20 -0.42 -42.83 -19.51
C LEU A 20 -0.94 -41.52 -18.91
N VAL A 21 -1.26 -41.52 -17.64
CA VAL A 21 -1.57 -40.29 -16.88
C VAL A 21 -0.25 -39.51 -16.78
N ILE A 22 -0.08 -38.53 -17.67
CA ILE A 22 1.00 -37.56 -17.55
C ILE A 22 0.63 -36.67 -16.36
N LEU A 23 1.23 -36.97 -15.22
CA LEU A 23 1.19 -36.10 -14.05
C LEU A 23 2.00 -34.84 -14.40
N VAL A 24 1.33 -33.80 -14.94
CA VAL A 24 1.95 -32.49 -15.09
C VAL A 24 2.12 -31.95 -13.67
N PRO A 25 3.36 -31.71 -13.21
CA PRO A 25 3.53 -31.07 -11.91
C PRO A 25 2.84 -29.70 -11.99
N ALA A 26 1.82 -29.49 -11.18
CA ALA A 26 1.27 -28.17 -10.95
C ALA A 26 2.43 -27.34 -10.36
N THR A 27 3.05 -26.52 -11.19
CA THR A 27 3.93 -25.47 -10.68
C THR A 27 3.08 -24.59 -9.77
N ALA A 28 3.25 -24.74 -8.47
CA ALA A 28 2.68 -23.81 -7.52
C ALA A 28 3.27 -22.45 -7.88
N LEU A 29 2.48 -21.61 -8.57
CA LEU A 29 2.75 -20.20 -8.67
C LEU A 29 2.88 -19.73 -7.22
N ALA A 30 4.03 -19.15 -6.89
CA ALA A 30 4.20 -18.53 -5.59
C ALA A 30 3.06 -17.51 -5.44
N ALA A 31 2.16 -17.78 -4.49
CA ALA A 31 1.06 -16.87 -4.22
C ALA A 31 1.64 -15.49 -3.93
N GLY A 32 1.17 -14.50 -4.65
CA GLY A 32 1.52 -13.09 -4.41
C GLY A 32 1.17 -12.70 -2.98
N LYS A 33 1.59 -11.53 -2.56
CA LYS A 33 1.14 -10.96 -1.28
C LYS A 33 -0.19 -10.28 -1.50
N ASP A 34 -1.13 -10.59 -0.63
CA ASP A 34 -2.45 -10.01 -0.68
C ASP A 34 -2.40 -8.48 -0.69
N PRO A 35 -3.27 -7.81 -1.44
CA PRO A 35 -3.41 -6.37 -1.43
C PRO A 35 -3.87 -5.88 -0.05
N SER A 36 -3.73 -4.59 0.21
CA SER A 36 -4.23 -3.96 1.43
C SER A 36 -5.09 -2.76 1.08
N ALA A 37 -6.38 -2.86 1.37
CA ALA A 37 -7.34 -1.80 1.17
C ALA A 37 -7.18 -0.69 2.22
N SER A 38 -7.25 0.55 1.78
CA SER A 38 -7.26 1.72 2.68
C SER A 38 -7.69 2.95 1.88
N PHE A 39 -8.48 3.83 2.50
CA PHE A 39 -8.88 5.07 1.87
C PHE A 39 -9.06 6.21 2.89
N SER A 40 -9.13 7.42 2.38
CA SER A 40 -9.48 8.63 3.13
C SER A 40 -10.61 9.36 2.40
N PHE A 41 -11.28 10.24 3.10
CA PHE A 41 -12.29 11.11 2.50
C PHE A 41 -12.10 12.57 2.96
N SER A 42 -12.64 13.49 2.19
CA SER A 42 -12.62 14.93 2.44
C SER A 42 -13.92 15.56 1.95
N PRO A 43 -14.51 16.50 2.74
CA PRO A 43 -14.06 17.00 4.04
C PRO A 43 -14.18 15.94 5.15
N GLU A 44 -13.36 16.04 6.20
CA GLU A 44 -13.39 15.09 7.34
C GLU A 44 -14.63 15.26 8.25
N ASN A 45 -15.28 16.41 8.19
CA ASN A 45 -16.51 16.71 8.93
C ASN A 45 -17.60 17.17 7.96
N PRO A 46 -18.13 16.29 7.13
CA PRO A 46 -19.13 16.61 6.15
C PRO A 46 -20.46 16.96 6.80
N ARG A 47 -21.24 17.76 6.11
CA ARG A 47 -22.63 18.06 6.41
C ARG A 47 -23.54 17.41 5.39
N ALA A 48 -24.79 17.24 5.75
CA ALA A 48 -25.78 16.77 4.81
C ALA A 48 -25.80 17.65 3.55
N GLY A 49 -25.69 17.02 2.38
CA GLY A 49 -25.59 17.67 1.08
C GLY A 49 -24.18 18.07 0.62
N ASP A 50 -23.16 17.97 1.49
CA ASP A 50 -21.78 18.22 1.07
C ASP A 50 -21.29 17.15 0.08
N GLN A 51 -20.53 17.58 -0.92
CA GLN A 51 -19.82 16.69 -1.82
C GLN A 51 -18.58 16.14 -1.13
N LEU A 52 -18.53 14.81 -0.94
CA LEU A 52 -17.37 14.11 -0.41
C LEU A 52 -16.55 13.54 -1.55
N ARG A 53 -15.25 13.60 -1.38
CA ARG A 53 -14.29 12.93 -2.23
C ARG A 53 -13.58 11.84 -1.44
N PHE A 54 -13.72 10.61 -1.88
CA PHE A 54 -13.01 9.45 -1.37
C PHE A 54 -11.75 9.23 -2.21
N ALA A 55 -10.64 8.90 -1.57
CA ALA A 55 -9.38 8.64 -2.24
C ALA A 55 -8.73 7.40 -1.67
N SER A 56 -8.53 6.39 -2.51
CA SER A 56 -7.82 5.18 -2.16
C SER A 56 -6.37 5.48 -1.79
N SER A 57 -5.92 4.86 -0.72
CA SER A 57 -4.51 4.77 -0.33
C SER A 57 -4.08 3.30 -0.22
N SER A 58 -4.83 2.44 -0.90
CA SER A 58 -4.56 1.01 -1.01
C SER A 58 -3.26 0.73 -1.75
N CYS A 59 -2.67 -0.39 -1.49
CA CYS A 59 -1.50 -0.85 -2.21
C CYS A 59 -1.45 -2.38 -2.26
N ASP A 60 -0.72 -2.87 -3.24
CA ASP A 60 -0.25 -4.23 -3.29
C ASP A 60 1.28 -4.22 -3.13
N PRO A 61 1.83 -4.97 -2.15
CA PRO A 61 3.27 -4.89 -1.82
C PRO A 61 4.21 -5.44 -2.90
N ASP A 62 3.77 -6.33 -3.75
CA ASP A 62 4.56 -6.97 -4.80
C ASP A 62 3.99 -6.83 -6.21
N GLY A 63 2.79 -6.29 -6.36
CA GLY A 63 2.13 -6.11 -7.63
C GLY A 63 1.45 -4.76 -7.81
N ARG A 64 0.41 -4.77 -8.63
CA ARG A 64 -0.45 -3.63 -8.91
C ARG A 64 -1.90 -4.03 -8.67
N LEU A 65 -2.65 -3.15 -8.04
CA LEU A 65 -4.10 -3.25 -8.01
C LEU A 65 -4.64 -3.14 -9.42
N VAL A 66 -5.47 -4.10 -9.82
CA VAL A 66 -6.14 -4.12 -11.13
C VAL A 66 -7.58 -3.61 -11.05
N ARG A 67 -8.21 -3.70 -9.87
CA ARG A 67 -9.55 -3.18 -9.63
C ARG A 67 -9.62 -2.48 -8.27
N GLN A 68 -10.39 -1.39 -8.23
CA GLN A 68 -10.77 -0.68 -7.00
C GLN A 68 -12.23 -0.31 -7.15
N ALA A 69 -13.10 -0.88 -6.34
CA ALA A 69 -14.55 -0.75 -6.44
C ALA A 69 -15.12 -0.26 -5.10
N TRP A 70 -16.11 0.61 -5.17
CA TRP A 70 -16.65 1.32 -4.03
C TRP A 70 -18.09 0.91 -3.75
N ASP A 71 -18.38 0.79 -2.47
CA ASP A 71 -19.69 0.73 -1.86
C ASP A 71 -19.88 2.08 -1.14
N LEU A 72 -20.65 2.99 -1.73
CA LEU A 72 -20.83 4.36 -1.23
C LEU A 72 -22.14 4.55 -0.48
N ASP A 73 -23.12 3.67 -0.69
CA ASP A 73 -24.41 3.70 -0.04
C ASP A 73 -24.53 2.74 1.16
N GLY A 74 -23.59 1.81 1.28
CA GLY A 74 -23.45 0.92 2.43
C GLY A 74 -24.33 -0.32 2.36
N ASP A 75 -24.76 -0.72 1.16
CA ASP A 75 -25.57 -1.93 0.94
C ASP A 75 -24.75 -3.22 0.95
N GLY A 76 -23.42 -3.10 0.84
CA GLY A 76 -22.46 -4.20 0.85
C GLY A 76 -21.98 -4.64 -0.53
N GLU A 77 -22.61 -4.16 -1.60
CA GLU A 77 -22.17 -4.37 -2.97
C GLU A 77 -21.14 -3.30 -3.37
N PHE A 78 -20.18 -3.65 -4.23
CA PHE A 78 -19.09 -2.74 -4.62
C PHE A 78 -19.29 -2.32 -6.08
N ASP A 79 -20.37 -1.58 -6.36
CA ASP A 79 -20.81 -1.25 -7.71
C ASP A 79 -21.11 0.25 -7.94
N ASP A 80 -21.05 1.08 -6.89
CA ASP A 80 -21.34 2.51 -6.95
C ASP A 80 -20.31 3.33 -7.74
N ALA A 81 -19.05 2.92 -7.69
CA ALA A 81 -17.96 3.58 -8.42
C ALA A 81 -16.72 2.68 -8.58
N GLU A 82 -15.92 2.98 -9.60
CA GLU A 82 -14.64 2.33 -9.82
C GLU A 82 -13.47 3.33 -9.89
N GLY A 83 -12.27 2.80 -9.60
CA GLY A 83 -11.02 3.55 -9.66
C GLY A 83 -10.55 4.10 -8.32
N PRO A 84 -9.39 4.81 -8.34
CA PRO A 84 -8.72 5.25 -7.12
C PRO A 84 -9.39 6.43 -6.42
N VAL A 85 -10.43 7.00 -7.03
CA VAL A 85 -11.17 8.15 -6.49
C VAL A 85 -12.64 7.96 -6.77
N ALA A 86 -13.47 8.21 -5.75
CA ALA A 86 -14.92 8.26 -5.87
C ALA A 86 -15.50 9.52 -5.22
N GLY A 87 -16.74 9.83 -5.53
CA GLY A 87 -17.46 10.96 -4.93
C GLY A 87 -18.87 10.56 -4.54
N ALA A 88 -19.33 11.02 -3.39
CA ALA A 88 -20.70 10.86 -2.95
C ALA A 88 -21.19 12.08 -2.18
N SER A 89 -22.52 12.18 -2.04
CA SER A 89 -23.18 13.16 -1.19
C SER A 89 -24.29 12.47 -0.41
N PHE A 90 -24.31 12.69 0.90
CA PHE A 90 -25.34 12.13 1.78
C PHE A 90 -26.38 13.19 2.11
N ALA A 91 -27.64 12.92 1.78
CA ALA A 91 -28.74 13.85 2.03
C ALA A 91 -29.11 13.96 3.51
N GLY A 92 -28.89 12.88 4.30
CA GLY A 92 -29.18 12.79 5.72
C GLY A 92 -27.93 12.99 6.59
N SER A 93 -28.12 13.55 7.78
CA SER A 93 -27.10 13.50 8.84
C SER A 93 -27.15 12.14 9.51
N GLY A 94 -26.00 11.71 10.06
CA GLY A 94 -25.86 10.42 10.72
C GLY A 94 -24.59 9.69 10.34
N ALA A 95 -24.54 8.40 10.68
CA ALA A 95 -23.44 7.52 10.34
C ALA A 95 -23.74 6.79 9.03
N HIS A 96 -22.86 6.91 8.05
CA HIS A 96 -22.93 6.20 6.77
C HIS A 96 -21.68 5.32 6.66
N THR A 97 -21.87 4.06 6.28
CA THR A 97 -20.74 3.15 6.03
C THR A 97 -20.35 3.25 4.57
N VAL A 98 -19.08 3.41 4.30
CA VAL A 98 -18.52 3.40 2.94
C VAL A 98 -17.46 2.32 2.88
N GLY A 99 -17.47 1.53 1.81
CA GLY A 99 -16.56 0.44 1.53
C GLY A 99 -15.66 0.71 0.33
N LEU A 100 -14.49 0.11 0.34
CA LEU A 100 -13.60 0.01 -0.82
C LEU A 100 -13.08 -1.41 -0.90
N GLN A 101 -13.36 -2.11 -1.98
CA GLN A 101 -12.75 -3.38 -2.35
C GLN A 101 -11.63 -3.12 -3.35
N VAL A 102 -10.49 -3.76 -3.12
CA VAL A 102 -9.37 -3.74 -4.05
C VAL A 102 -8.99 -5.16 -4.44
N THR A 103 -8.63 -5.35 -5.69
CA THR A 103 -8.21 -6.65 -6.25
C THR A 103 -6.86 -6.47 -6.93
N ASP A 104 -5.97 -7.41 -6.73
CA ASP A 104 -4.68 -7.48 -7.39
C ASP A 104 -4.75 -8.27 -8.71
N ARG A 105 -3.57 -8.42 -9.36
CA ARG A 105 -3.47 -9.17 -10.62
C ARG A 105 -3.66 -10.68 -10.43
N ASP A 106 -3.38 -11.21 -9.26
CA ASP A 106 -3.45 -12.64 -8.95
C ASP A 106 -4.87 -13.04 -8.51
N GLY A 107 -5.79 -12.06 -8.42
CA GLY A 107 -7.19 -12.23 -8.06
C GLY A 107 -7.45 -12.16 -6.55
N ALA A 108 -6.40 -11.95 -5.73
CA ALA A 108 -6.61 -11.72 -4.31
C ALA A 108 -7.25 -10.35 -4.06
N SER A 109 -8.05 -10.24 -3.01
CA SER A 109 -8.79 -9.01 -2.71
C SER A 109 -8.79 -8.69 -1.23
N ASP A 110 -8.92 -7.39 -0.92
CA ASP A 110 -9.10 -6.89 0.44
C ASP A 110 -10.15 -5.78 0.45
N VAL A 111 -10.80 -5.61 1.61
CA VAL A 111 -11.89 -4.65 1.79
C VAL A 111 -11.61 -3.74 2.98
N ALA A 112 -11.68 -2.44 2.76
CA ALA A 112 -11.72 -1.43 3.81
C ALA A 112 -13.11 -0.86 3.95
N ARG A 113 -13.62 -0.74 5.19
CA ARG A 113 -14.86 -0.03 5.50
C ARG A 113 -14.58 1.10 6.48
N ARG A 114 -15.29 2.23 6.30
CA ARG A 114 -15.19 3.38 7.21
C ARG A 114 -16.57 4.00 7.41
N THR A 115 -16.83 4.39 8.65
CA THR A 115 -18.01 5.19 8.97
C THR A 115 -17.72 6.66 8.70
N VAL A 116 -18.56 7.27 7.87
CA VAL A 116 -18.62 8.71 7.61
C VAL A 116 -19.72 9.28 8.50
N VAL A 117 -19.35 10.13 9.46
CA VAL A 117 -20.34 10.83 10.28
C VAL A 117 -20.69 12.15 9.61
N VAL A 118 -21.90 12.22 9.07
CA VAL A 118 -22.45 13.41 8.42
C VAL A 118 -23.17 14.26 9.46
N ASN A 119 -22.72 15.49 9.62
CA ASN A 119 -23.25 16.41 10.61
C ASN A 119 -24.47 17.18 10.11
N THR A 120 -25.27 17.69 11.04
CA THR A 120 -26.34 18.66 10.72
C THR A 120 -25.74 20.00 10.22
N PRO A 121 -26.50 20.80 9.47
CA PRO A 121 -26.00 22.07 8.90
C PRO A 121 -25.43 23.06 9.92
N TYR A 122 -25.83 22.96 11.18
CA TYR A 122 -25.43 23.88 12.26
C TYR A 122 -24.28 23.37 13.14
N ALA A 123 -23.75 22.17 12.87
CA ALA A 123 -22.58 21.69 13.58
C ALA A 123 -21.35 22.46 13.14
N LEU A 124 -20.73 23.23 14.05
CA LEU A 124 -19.47 23.92 13.77
C LEU A 124 -18.41 22.88 13.39
N PRO A 125 -17.69 23.05 12.28
CA PRO A 125 -16.61 22.16 11.91
C PRO A 125 -15.55 22.17 13.02
N ARG A 126 -15.20 20.99 13.53
CA ARG A 126 -14.02 20.86 14.39
C ARG A 126 -12.78 21.16 13.54
N PRO A 127 -11.83 21.95 14.07
CA PRO A 127 -10.61 22.23 13.34
C PRO A 127 -9.93 20.92 12.99
N ASP A 128 -9.57 20.81 11.73
CA ASP A 128 -8.96 19.66 11.08
C ASP A 128 -7.66 19.25 11.79
N SER A 129 -7.75 18.39 12.79
CA SER A 129 -6.59 17.87 13.51
C SER A 129 -6.08 16.64 12.79
N ALA A 130 -5.32 16.85 11.73
CA ALA A 130 -4.65 15.74 11.05
C ALA A 130 -3.86 14.91 12.09
N ARG A 131 -4.30 13.68 12.31
CA ARG A 131 -3.73 12.79 13.34
C ARG A 131 -2.37 12.25 12.89
N LEU A 132 -1.50 12.02 13.86
CA LEU A 132 -0.24 11.34 13.60
C LEU A 132 -0.49 9.92 13.05
N MET A 133 0.37 9.49 12.13
CA MET A 133 0.40 8.11 11.66
C MET A 133 0.70 7.17 12.83
N SER A 134 -0.05 6.09 12.96
CA SER A 134 0.18 5.08 14.01
C SER A 134 0.46 3.70 13.38
N PRO A 135 1.55 3.04 13.74
CA PRO A 135 2.68 3.56 14.52
C PRO A 135 3.40 4.68 13.75
N PHE A 136 3.95 5.67 14.50
CA PHE A 136 4.67 6.77 13.86
C PHE A 136 5.95 6.27 13.17
N PRO A 137 6.25 6.71 11.94
CA PRO A 137 7.35 6.16 11.17
C PRO A 137 8.72 6.39 11.80
N VAL A 138 9.57 5.37 11.75
CA VAL A 138 10.96 5.41 12.19
C VAL A 138 11.87 5.20 11.00
N VAL A 139 12.78 6.15 10.75
CA VAL A 139 13.80 6.05 9.71
C VAL A 139 15.14 5.74 10.39
N THR A 140 15.78 4.65 9.97
CA THR A 140 17.10 4.23 10.51
C THR A 140 18.14 4.36 9.42
N LEU A 141 19.23 5.05 9.73
CA LEU A 141 20.44 5.12 8.93
C LEU A 141 21.60 4.54 9.74
N GLY A 142 22.26 3.55 9.19
CA GLY A 142 23.46 2.94 9.80
C GLY A 142 24.60 2.86 8.80
N GLY A 143 25.83 3.01 9.27
CA GLY A 143 27.00 2.97 8.43
C GLY A 143 28.27 3.35 9.20
N ARG A 144 29.34 3.63 8.45
CA ARG A 144 30.62 4.09 8.99
C ARG A 144 31.17 5.25 8.16
N LEU A 145 32.02 6.04 8.77
CA LEU A 145 32.79 7.04 8.03
C LEU A 145 33.73 6.35 7.03
N ALA A 146 33.85 6.90 5.84
CA ALA A 146 34.67 6.34 4.76
C ALA A 146 35.20 7.48 3.88
N GLY A 147 36.48 7.77 4.00
CA GLY A 147 37.13 8.85 3.28
C GLY A 147 36.43 10.20 3.53
N ARG A 148 36.17 10.95 2.44
CA ARG A 148 35.46 12.24 2.50
C ARG A 148 33.93 12.08 2.50
N GLY A 149 33.38 11.05 3.19
CA GLY A 149 31.94 10.80 3.26
C GLY A 149 31.57 9.69 4.21
N ALA A 150 30.51 8.95 3.92
CA ALA A 150 30.05 7.84 4.72
C ALA A 150 29.65 6.64 3.84
N ARG A 151 29.99 5.43 4.28
CA ARG A 151 29.49 4.18 3.69
C ARG A 151 28.25 3.74 4.45
N ILE A 152 27.11 3.94 3.82
CA ILE A 152 25.82 3.52 4.37
C ILE A 152 25.69 2.01 4.19
N ARG A 153 25.36 1.30 5.26
CA ARG A 153 25.15 -0.15 5.31
C ARG A 153 23.69 -0.52 5.58
N LEU A 154 22.95 0.42 6.13
CA LEU A 154 21.55 0.25 6.45
C LEU A 154 20.80 1.57 6.21
N LEU A 155 19.78 1.53 5.34
CA LEU A 155 18.74 2.53 5.30
C LEU A 155 17.41 1.81 5.32
N SER A 156 16.67 1.97 6.40
CA SER A 156 15.36 1.33 6.56
C SER A 156 14.31 2.29 7.10
N VAL A 157 13.07 1.99 6.78
CA VAL A 157 11.89 2.71 7.25
C VAL A 157 10.95 1.69 7.87
N ARG A 158 10.63 1.85 9.15
CA ARG A 158 9.54 1.14 9.81
C ARG A 158 8.33 2.05 9.85
N ALA A 159 7.23 1.61 9.26
CA ALA A 159 5.98 2.37 9.16
C ALA A 159 4.80 1.41 8.98
N PRO A 160 3.57 1.89 9.10
CA PRO A 160 2.39 1.09 8.75
C PRO A 160 2.46 0.54 7.32
N VAL A 161 1.84 -0.61 7.11
CA VAL A 161 1.69 -1.20 5.77
C VAL A 161 1.04 -0.18 4.84
N CYS A 162 1.41 -0.20 3.57
CA CYS A 162 0.98 0.75 2.54
C CYS A 162 1.38 2.22 2.78
N ALA A 163 2.23 2.52 3.76
CA ALA A 163 2.82 3.85 3.82
C ALA A 163 3.76 4.07 2.63
N LEU A 164 3.58 5.18 1.94
CA LEU A 164 4.41 5.56 0.80
C LEU A 164 5.71 6.20 1.29
N VAL A 165 6.81 5.59 0.96
CA VAL A 165 8.16 6.10 1.24
C VAL A 165 8.73 6.71 -0.03
N ARG A 166 9.03 8.01 0.01
CA ARG A 166 9.73 8.73 -1.05
C ARG A 166 11.11 9.12 -0.57
N VAL A 167 12.12 8.73 -1.34
CA VAL A 167 13.51 9.08 -1.06
C VAL A 167 14.02 10.02 -2.14
N SER A 168 14.66 11.10 -1.74
CA SER A 168 15.41 11.95 -2.65
C SER A 168 16.86 12.05 -2.18
N CYS A 169 17.78 11.95 -3.12
CA CYS A 169 19.21 12.05 -2.89
C CYS A 169 19.79 13.13 -3.80
N ARG A 170 20.57 14.04 -3.21
CA ARG A 170 21.27 15.12 -3.92
C ARG A 170 22.74 15.10 -3.49
N GLY A 171 23.65 15.16 -4.46
CA GLY A 171 25.09 15.14 -4.23
C GLY A 171 25.78 13.99 -4.92
N ARG A 172 27.10 13.90 -4.75
CA ARG A 172 27.93 12.88 -5.38
C ARG A 172 27.72 11.53 -4.71
N GLY A 173 27.64 10.44 -5.49
CA GLY A 173 27.40 9.09 -5.01
C GLY A 173 25.93 8.71 -4.88
N CYS A 174 24.99 9.60 -5.23
CA CYS A 174 23.56 9.26 -5.27
C CYS A 174 23.27 8.22 -6.34
N PRO A 175 22.67 7.06 -6.02
CA PRO A 175 22.33 6.01 -6.99
C PRO A 175 21.19 6.44 -7.91
N ARG A 176 20.26 7.21 -7.36
CA ARG A 176 19.12 7.83 -8.04
C ARG A 176 18.76 9.15 -7.37
N LYS A 177 18.32 10.14 -8.19
CA LYS A 177 17.85 11.42 -7.64
C LYS A 177 16.57 11.27 -6.81
N ARG A 178 15.70 10.35 -7.19
CA ARG A 178 14.43 10.04 -6.50
C ARG A 178 14.11 8.55 -6.60
N ALA A 179 13.47 8.02 -5.56
CA ALA A 179 12.88 6.68 -5.53
C ALA A 179 11.63 6.70 -4.66
N SER A 180 10.69 5.82 -4.95
CA SER A 180 9.51 5.60 -4.12
C SER A 180 9.24 4.11 -4.00
N ALA A 181 8.67 3.70 -2.87
CA ALA A 181 8.20 2.36 -2.62
C ALA A 181 7.14 2.38 -1.51
N TYR A 182 6.25 1.42 -1.50
CA TYR A 182 5.32 1.18 -0.41
C TYR A 182 5.93 0.26 0.64
N VAL A 183 5.48 0.41 1.89
CA VAL A 183 5.84 -0.48 2.99
C VAL A 183 4.95 -1.72 2.92
N GLY A 184 5.46 -2.82 2.40
CA GLY A 184 4.71 -4.07 2.26
C GLY A 184 4.60 -4.90 3.55
N ARG A 185 5.56 -4.70 4.47
CA ARG A 185 5.57 -5.26 5.82
C ARG A 185 5.93 -4.13 6.79
N LYS A 186 6.06 -4.42 8.07
CA LYS A 186 6.40 -3.38 9.08
C LYS A 186 7.70 -2.61 8.80
N THR A 187 8.59 -3.13 7.93
CA THR A 187 9.89 -2.51 7.63
C THR A 187 10.24 -2.62 6.16
N LEU A 188 10.57 -1.48 5.54
CA LEU A 188 11.08 -1.37 4.18
C LEU A 188 12.59 -1.08 4.23
N ARG A 189 13.41 -1.91 3.60
CA ARG A 189 14.85 -1.70 3.45
C ARG A 189 15.17 -1.09 2.09
N LEU A 190 15.89 0.01 2.09
CA LEU A 190 16.20 0.81 0.89
C LEU A 190 17.62 0.52 0.39
N ARG A 191 17.88 -0.75 0.03
CA ARG A 191 19.22 -1.30 -0.33
C ARG A 191 19.95 -0.49 -1.40
N ARG A 192 19.24 0.12 -2.34
CA ARG A 192 19.85 0.96 -3.40
C ARG A 192 20.63 2.16 -2.88
N PHE A 193 20.32 2.65 -1.67
CA PHE A 193 20.99 3.75 -1.00
C PHE A 193 22.07 3.28 0.00
N GLU A 194 22.24 1.96 0.17
CA GLU A 194 23.25 1.34 1.04
C GLU A 194 24.57 1.26 0.30
N ARG A 195 25.23 2.41 0.17
CA ARG A 195 26.47 2.57 -0.57
C ARG A 195 27.31 3.73 -0.01
N GLN A 196 28.45 3.99 -0.62
CA GLN A 196 29.25 5.15 -0.25
C GLN A 196 28.63 6.42 -0.82
N LEU A 197 28.41 7.40 0.05
CA LEU A 197 27.94 8.74 -0.27
C LEU A 197 29.02 9.76 0.11
N ALA A 198 29.30 10.68 -0.79
CA ALA A 198 30.28 11.73 -0.55
C ALA A 198 29.80 12.77 0.46
N GLY A 199 30.72 13.48 1.07
CA GLY A 199 30.41 14.65 1.89
C GLY A 199 29.62 15.70 1.08
N GLY A 200 28.71 16.39 1.72
CA GLY A 200 27.76 17.31 1.08
C GLY A 200 26.51 16.66 0.53
N THR A 201 26.46 15.32 0.41
CA THR A 201 25.26 14.62 -0.03
C THR A 201 24.12 14.79 0.96
N VAL A 202 22.93 15.12 0.44
CA VAL A 202 21.69 15.24 1.23
C VAL A 202 20.74 14.12 0.82
N LEU A 203 20.38 13.29 1.80
CA LEU A 203 19.39 12.22 1.65
C LEU A 203 18.14 12.60 2.43
N THR A 204 17.00 12.67 1.75
CA THR A 204 15.71 13.02 2.37
C THR A 204 14.75 11.86 2.21
N VAL A 205 14.18 11.40 3.31
CA VAL A 205 13.16 10.35 3.37
C VAL A 205 11.85 10.98 3.82
N ARG A 206 10.80 10.79 3.04
CA ARG A 206 9.43 11.21 3.36
C ARG A 206 8.55 9.98 3.45
N VAL A 207 7.78 9.89 4.52
CA VAL A 207 6.82 8.79 4.75
C VAL A 207 5.45 9.41 4.87
N SER A 208 4.52 9.00 4.03
CA SER A 208 3.14 9.50 4.01
C SER A 208 2.16 8.34 3.86
N LYS A 209 0.96 8.49 4.40
CA LYS A 209 -0.17 7.56 4.21
C LYS A 209 -1.47 8.33 4.40
N GLY A 210 -2.25 8.46 3.32
CA GLY A 210 -3.55 9.15 3.32
C GLY A 210 -3.47 10.55 3.96
N ASP A 211 -4.42 10.83 4.80
CA ASP A 211 -4.64 12.06 5.55
C ASP A 211 -3.78 12.19 6.81
N ARG A 212 -2.93 11.23 7.11
CA ARG A 212 -2.15 11.19 8.35
C ARG A 212 -0.88 12.04 8.27
N ILE A 213 -0.53 12.67 9.39
CA ILE A 213 0.78 13.30 9.55
C ILE A 213 1.83 12.21 9.59
N GLY A 214 2.71 12.22 8.60
CA GLY A 214 3.80 11.29 8.45
C GLY A 214 5.13 11.84 8.94
N LYS A 215 6.22 11.29 8.41
CA LYS A 215 7.60 11.60 8.81
C LYS A 215 8.39 12.20 7.67
N PHE A 216 9.12 13.25 7.97
CA PHE A 216 10.18 13.80 7.15
C PHE A 216 11.51 13.65 7.87
N THR A 217 12.47 12.95 7.26
CA THR A 217 13.82 12.79 7.81
C THR A 217 14.83 13.22 6.76
N GLN A 218 15.75 14.09 7.13
CA GLN A 218 16.85 14.52 6.28
C GLN A 218 18.18 14.18 6.93
N PHE A 219 19.05 13.53 6.16
CA PHE A 219 20.43 13.27 6.53
C PHE A 219 21.35 14.11 5.63
N ARG A 220 22.31 14.79 6.20
CA ARG A 220 23.39 15.44 5.48
C ARG A 220 24.70 14.72 5.78
N ILE A 221 25.26 14.10 4.77
CA ILE A 221 26.57 13.44 4.88
C ILE A 221 27.64 14.52 5.00
N ARG A 222 28.51 14.38 5.97
CA ARG A 222 29.59 15.32 6.24
C ARG A 222 30.93 14.68 5.87
N SER A 223 31.90 15.50 5.47
CA SER A 223 33.28 15.04 5.26
C SER A 223 33.96 14.88 6.60
N GLY A 224 34.50 13.70 6.87
CA GLY A 224 35.26 13.41 8.10
C GLY A 224 34.47 13.42 9.40
N ALA A 225 33.13 13.55 9.35
CA ALA A 225 32.27 13.59 10.52
C ALA A 225 30.97 12.80 10.31
N GLN A 226 30.30 12.46 11.41
CA GLN A 226 29.03 11.76 11.36
C GLN A 226 27.96 12.58 10.62
N PRO A 227 27.09 11.92 9.85
CA PRO A 227 25.96 12.58 9.20
C PRO A 227 25.07 13.31 10.21
N THR A 228 24.67 14.52 9.90
CA THR A 228 23.62 15.20 10.66
C THR A 228 22.25 14.65 10.27
N ARG A 229 21.35 14.62 11.25
CA ARG A 229 19.98 14.17 11.10
C ARG A 229 19.00 15.27 11.52
N ARG A 230 17.96 15.47 10.73
CA ARG A 230 16.84 16.35 11.06
C ARG A 230 15.53 15.59 10.86
N ASP A 231 14.76 15.46 11.92
CA ASP A 231 13.44 14.84 11.91
C ASP A 231 12.37 15.91 12.06
N LEU A 232 11.33 15.81 11.24
CA LEU A 232 10.17 16.68 11.22
C LEU A 232 8.92 15.86 10.95
N CYS A 233 7.76 16.42 11.17
CA CYS A 233 6.49 15.89 10.71
C CYS A 233 6.23 16.29 9.26
N LEU A 234 5.56 15.40 8.52
CA LEU A 234 5.12 15.64 7.15
C LEU A 234 3.58 15.72 7.15
N LYS A 235 3.05 16.92 7.01
CA LYS A 235 1.59 17.10 6.87
C LYS A 235 1.09 16.43 5.59
N PRO A 236 -0.18 16.00 5.51
CA PRO A 236 -0.78 15.49 4.29
C PRO A 236 -0.56 16.45 3.13
N GLY A 237 -0.22 15.93 1.96
CA GLY A 237 0.07 16.72 0.76
C GLY A 237 1.35 17.55 0.77
N ALA A 238 1.99 17.75 1.92
CA ALA A 238 3.17 18.61 2.03
C ALA A 238 4.42 18.00 1.38
N ARG A 239 5.25 18.85 0.80
CA ARG A 239 6.56 18.47 0.24
C ARG A 239 7.72 18.73 1.20
N ALA A 240 7.53 19.57 2.21
CA ALA A 240 8.50 19.92 3.23
C ALA A 240 8.03 19.49 4.61
N GLY A 241 8.99 19.21 5.50
CA GLY A 241 8.69 18.90 6.88
C GLY A 241 8.41 20.18 7.70
N SER A 242 7.55 20.06 8.68
CA SER A 242 7.21 21.09 9.67
C SER A 242 7.41 20.55 11.09
N ARG A 243 7.34 21.41 12.09
CA ARG A 243 7.31 20.95 13.48
C ARG A 243 6.12 20.03 13.71
N CYS A 244 6.32 19.00 14.52
CA CYS A 244 5.22 18.13 14.91
C CYS A 244 4.24 18.89 15.82
N PRO A 245 2.93 18.58 15.73
CA PRO A 245 1.98 19.11 16.69
C PRO A 245 2.40 18.67 18.10
N ARG A 246 2.18 19.52 19.06
CA ARG A 246 2.29 19.17 20.48
C ARG A 246 1.11 18.27 20.80
N GLY A 247 1.37 17.09 21.37
CA GLY A 247 0.34 16.18 21.88
C GLY A 247 -0.36 16.78 23.09
#